data_e4d2dfd8b0adfc00fd9fbe7462a76423
#
_entry.id   e4d2dfd8b0adfc00fd9fbe7462a76423
#
_cell.length_a   1.000
_cell.length_b   1.000
_cell.length_c   1.000
_cell.angle_alpha   90.00
_cell.angle_beta   90.00
_cell.angle_gamma   90.00
#
_symmetry.space_group_name_H-M   'P 1'
#
loop_
_entity.id
_entity.type
_entity.pdbx_description
1 polymer ?
#
loop_
_entity_poly.entity_id
_entity_poly.type
_entity_poly.pdbx_seq_one_letter_code
_entity_poly.pdbx_strand_id
1 'polypeptide(L)'
;MLALAVAGAVVVMRRLADQAALPFQSPGVGVVDVRGVIADSDDVVETLKRFRESDSIAAVVMRVESPGGAVGPAQEIYRAVRKLRESKPVVASLGNLAASGG
;
A
#
# COMPACT_ATOMS: atom_id res chain seq x y z
N MET A 1 5.00 -10.73 13.35
CA MET A 1 5.71 -9.46 13.16
C MET A 1 4.98 -8.50 12.23
N LEU A 2 4.36 -8.98 11.14
CA LEU A 2 3.52 -8.13 10.28
C LEU A 2 2.34 -7.52 11.04
N ALA A 3 1.69 -8.28 11.94
CA ALA A 3 0.59 -7.80 12.75
C ALA A 3 0.99 -6.68 13.72
N LEU A 4 2.21 -6.72 14.26
CA LEU A 4 2.74 -5.68 15.14
C LEU A 4 3.04 -4.38 14.36
N ALA A 5 3.54 -4.49 13.11
CA ALA A 5 3.80 -3.33 12.27
C ALA A 5 2.49 -2.64 11.88
N VAL A 6 1.44 -3.42 11.58
CA VAL A 6 0.10 -2.87 11.28
C VAL A 6 -0.50 -2.20 12.50
N ALA A 7 -0.48 -2.85 13.64
CA ALA A 7 -0.99 -2.28 14.89
C ALA A 7 -0.22 -1.01 15.27
N GLY A 8 1.10 -1.01 15.10
CA GLY A 8 1.94 0.15 15.33
C GLY A 8 1.59 1.32 14.42
N ALA A 9 1.40 1.07 13.12
CA ALA A 9 1.00 2.10 12.17
C ALA A 9 -0.37 2.69 12.51
N VAL A 10 -1.34 1.86 12.85
CA VAL A 10 -2.69 2.30 13.24
C VAL A 10 -2.64 3.14 14.51
N VAL A 11 -1.88 2.72 15.52
CA VAL A 11 -1.74 3.45 16.79
C VAL A 11 -1.07 4.80 16.56
N VAL A 12 -0.01 4.84 15.78
CA VAL A 12 0.68 6.10 15.43
C VAL A 12 -0.26 7.05 14.69
N MET A 13 -1.02 6.55 13.74
CA MET A 13 -1.98 7.36 13.00
C MET A 13 -3.07 7.92 13.89
N ARG A 14 -3.62 7.13 14.82
CA ARG A 14 -4.62 7.61 15.79
C ARG A 14 -4.05 8.69 16.70
N ARG A 15 -2.83 8.51 17.19
CA ARG A 15 -2.16 9.51 18.03
C ARG A 15 -1.91 10.81 17.28
N LEU A 16 -1.48 10.74 16.02
CA LEU A 16 -1.29 11.91 15.20
C LEU A 16 -2.61 12.64 14.95
N ALA A 17 -3.69 11.90 14.68
CA ALA A 17 -5.02 12.48 14.51
C ALA A 17 -5.51 13.15 15.78
N ASP A 18 -5.31 12.53 16.95
CA ASP A 18 -5.70 13.08 18.26
C ASP A 18 -4.90 14.33 18.65
N GLN A 19 -3.61 14.35 18.27
CA GLN A 19 -2.73 15.48 18.61
C GLN A 19 -2.87 16.66 17.66
N ALA A 20 -3.22 16.39 16.42
CA ALA A 20 -3.20 17.42 15.39
C ALA A 20 -4.28 18.47 15.57
N ALA A 21 -5.40 18.18 16.23
CA ALA A 21 -6.53 19.09 16.44
C ALA A 21 -6.97 19.87 15.17
N LEU A 22 -6.37 19.57 14.02
CA LEU A 22 -6.59 20.22 12.73
C LEU A 22 -7.27 19.22 11.81
N PRO A 23 -8.59 19.35 11.56
CA PRO A 23 -9.38 18.34 10.86
C PRO A 23 -8.96 18.09 9.41
N PHE A 24 -8.16 18.96 8.80
CA PHE A 24 -7.75 18.83 7.40
C PHE A 24 -6.30 18.36 7.22
N GLN A 25 -5.58 18.00 8.30
CA GLN A 25 -4.20 17.53 8.23
C GLN A 25 -3.97 16.17 8.85
N SER A 26 -5.02 15.42 9.12
CA SER A 26 -4.89 14.05 9.61
C SER A 26 -4.26 13.17 8.53
N PRO A 27 -3.14 12.49 8.81
CA PRO A 27 -2.57 11.57 7.84
C PRO A 27 -3.53 10.44 7.55
N GLY A 28 -3.66 10.09 6.28
CA GLY A 28 -4.53 9.04 5.81
C GLY A 28 -3.80 7.74 5.51
N VAL A 29 -4.59 6.71 5.19
CA VAL A 29 -4.10 5.44 4.67
C VAL A 29 -4.47 5.37 3.19
N GLY A 30 -3.46 5.14 2.35
CA GLY A 30 -3.69 4.90 0.93
C GLY A 30 -4.06 3.44 0.71
N VAL A 31 -5.03 3.19 -0.16
CA VAL A 31 -5.42 1.83 -0.54
C VAL A 31 -5.18 1.64 -2.03
N VAL A 32 -4.46 0.58 -2.37
CA VAL A 32 -4.20 0.19 -3.76
C VAL A 32 -4.77 -1.19 -4.00
N ASP A 33 -5.57 -1.33 -5.05
CA ASP A 33 -6.10 -2.63 -5.47
C ASP A 33 -5.24 -3.25 -6.56
N VAL A 34 -4.89 -4.53 -6.36
CA VAL A 34 -4.34 -5.40 -7.39
C VAL A 34 -5.35 -6.53 -7.59
N ARG A 35 -6.18 -6.41 -8.61
CA ARG A 35 -7.29 -7.33 -8.84
C ARG A 35 -7.20 -7.96 -10.21
N GLY A 36 -7.58 -9.24 -10.27
CA GLY A 36 -7.62 -9.99 -11.51
C GLY A 36 -6.23 -10.27 -12.09
N VAL A 37 -6.19 -10.53 -13.38
CA VAL A 37 -4.95 -10.82 -14.10
C VAL A 37 -4.09 -9.57 -14.18
N ILE A 38 -2.81 -9.70 -13.83
CA ILE A 38 -1.85 -8.60 -13.92
C ILE A 38 -1.37 -8.50 -15.37
N ALA A 39 -1.97 -7.59 -16.13
CA ALA A 39 -1.64 -7.38 -17.54
C ALA A 39 -0.69 -6.19 -17.75
N ASP A 40 -0.83 -5.16 -16.93
CA ASP A 40 0.06 -4.01 -16.91
C ASP A 40 0.28 -3.53 -15.48
N SER A 41 1.23 -2.62 -15.30
CA SER A 41 1.63 -2.11 -13.99
C SER A 41 1.41 -0.61 -13.83
N ASP A 42 1.09 0.10 -14.90
CA ASP A 42 1.20 1.56 -14.93
C ASP A 42 0.35 2.25 -13.86
N ASP A 43 -0.92 1.89 -13.74
CA ASP A 43 -1.81 2.52 -12.77
C ASP A 43 -1.39 2.25 -11.32
N VAL A 44 -1.01 1.01 -11.03
CA VAL A 44 -0.59 0.61 -9.69
C VAL A 44 0.73 1.30 -9.32
N VAL A 45 1.70 1.28 -10.20
CA VAL A 45 3.02 1.89 -9.97
C VAL A 45 2.88 3.40 -9.79
N GLU A 46 2.08 4.05 -10.61
CA GLU A 46 1.83 5.49 -10.49
C GLU A 46 1.13 5.83 -9.16
N THR A 47 0.15 5.04 -8.76
CA THR A 47 -0.55 5.24 -7.49
C THR A 47 0.41 5.06 -6.30
N LEU A 48 1.25 4.03 -6.32
CA LEU A 48 2.24 3.80 -5.27
C LEU A 48 3.25 4.94 -5.20
N LYS A 49 3.66 5.48 -6.34
CA LYS A 49 4.55 6.63 -6.39
C LYS A 49 3.90 7.87 -5.77
N ARG A 50 2.65 8.15 -6.11
CA ARG A 50 1.91 9.27 -5.50
C ARG A 50 1.80 9.13 -3.99
N PHE A 51 1.51 7.93 -3.51
CA PHE A 51 1.42 7.68 -2.07
C PHE A 51 2.78 7.84 -1.39
N ARG A 52 3.86 7.46 -2.06
CA ARG A 52 5.20 7.64 -1.53
C ARG A 52 5.56 9.13 -1.37
N GLU A 53 5.14 9.94 -2.32
CA GLU A 53 5.46 11.38 -2.37
C GLU A 53 4.49 12.25 -1.56
N SER A 54 3.36 11.69 -1.12
CA SER A 54 2.33 12.46 -0.42
C SER A 54 2.55 12.50 1.08
N ASP A 55 2.71 13.68 1.64
CA ASP A 55 2.83 13.87 3.09
C ASP A 55 1.52 13.57 3.83
N SER A 56 0.39 13.56 3.13
CA SER A 56 -0.91 13.25 3.72
C SER A 56 -1.18 11.75 3.85
N ILE A 57 -0.33 10.89 3.28
CA ILE A 57 -0.44 9.43 3.35
C ILE A 57 0.64 8.90 4.28
N ALA A 58 0.25 8.32 5.40
CA ALA A 58 1.18 7.80 6.41
C ALA A 58 1.47 6.31 6.24
N ALA A 59 0.58 5.56 5.62
CA ALA A 59 0.73 4.12 5.41
C ALA A 59 -0.09 3.70 4.18
N VAL A 60 0.22 2.54 3.62
CA VAL A 60 -0.46 2.03 2.44
C VAL A 60 -0.92 0.59 2.66
N VAL A 61 -2.15 0.30 2.29
CA VAL A 61 -2.70 -1.05 2.23
C VAL A 61 -2.78 -1.48 0.77
N MET A 62 -2.18 -2.61 0.48
CA MET A 62 -2.31 -3.26 -0.83
C MET A 62 -3.36 -4.35 -0.74
N ARG A 63 -4.48 -4.14 -1.37
CA ARG A 63 -5.53 -5.15 -1.47
C ARG A 63 -5.25 -6.03 -2.67
N VAL A 64 -4.90 -7.28 -2.43
CA VAL A 64 -4.52 -8.21 -3.49
C VAL A 64 -5.56 -9.30 -3.64
N GLU A 65 -6.10 -9.43 -4.85
CA GLU A 65 -7.01 -10.51 -5.24
C GLU A 65 -6.72 -10.86 -6.69
N SER A 66 -5.69 -11.69 -6.90
CA SER A 66 -5.12 -11.91 -8.22
C SER A 66 -4.53 -13.30 -8.37
N PRO A 67 -4.74 -13.97 -9.52
CA PRO A 67 -4.04 -15.19 -9.87
C PRO A 67 -2.62 -14.96 -10.37
N GLY A 68 -2.20 -13.70 -10.51
CA GLY A 68 -0.95 -13.32 -11.17
C GLY A 68 -1.18 -12.88 -12.60
N GLY A 69 -0.15 -12.95 -13.42
CA GLY A 69 -0.23 -12.52 -14.81
C GLY A 69 1.14 -12.39 -15.45
N ALA A 70 1.35 -11.31 -16.17
CA ALA A 70 2.61 -11.04 -16.84
C ALA A 70 3.74 -10.78 -15.85
N VAL A 71 4.91 -11.34 -16.10
CA VAL A 71 6.06 -11.26 -15.19
C VAL A 71 6.60 -9.84 -15.10
N GLY A 72 6.71 -9.14 -16.22
CA GLY A 72 7.22 -7.76 -16.24
C GLY A 72 6.41 -6.83 -15.35
N PRO A 73 5.10 -6.69 -15.59
CA PRO A 73 4.25 -5.86 -14.74
C PRO A 73 4.26 -6.28 -13.28
N ALA A 74 4.20 -7.57 -12.96
CA ALA A 74 4.27 -8.04 -11.59
C ALA A 74 5.58 -7.62 -10.91
N GLN A 75 6.69 -7.71 -11.62
CA GLN A 75 8.00 -7.32 -11.12
C GLN A 75 8.11 -5.80 -10.91
N GLU A 76 7.51 -5.02 -11.77
CA GLU A 76 7.49 -3.56 -11.63
C GLU A 76 6.69 -3.13 -10.40
N ILE A 77 5.54 -3.75 -10.17
CA ILE A 77 4.74 -3.50 -8.97
C ILE A 77 5.53 -3.89 -7.71
N TYR A 78 6.17 -5.05 -7.74
CA TYR A 78 7.00 -5.51 -6.63
C TYR A 78 8.09 -4.50 -6.27
N ARG A 79 8.79 -3.97 -7.27
CA ARG A 79 9.83 -2.97 -7.04
C ARG A 79 9.28 -1.67 -6.48
N ALA A 80 8.12 -1.23 -6.97
CA ALA A 80 7.46 -0.03 -6.48
C ALA A 80 7.04 -0.18 -5.01
N VAL A 81 6.53 -1.36 -4.64
CA VAL A 81 6.18 -1.66 -3.25
C VAL A 81 7.44 -1.65 -2.38
N ARG A 82 8.51 -2.26 -2.83
CA ARG A 82 9.77 -2.27 -2.07
C ARG A 82 10.31 -0.86 -1.85
N LYS A 83 10.20 -0.02 -2.83
CA LYS A 83 10.64 1.37 -2.71
C LYS A 83 9.77 2.16 -1.73
N LEU A 84 8.46 1.96 -1.80
CA LEU A 84 7.51 2.60 -0.89
C LEU A 84 7.76 2.19 0.57
N ARG A 85 7.98 0.91 0.82
CA ARG A 85 8.18 0.41 2.19
C ARG A 85 9.44 0.94 2.87
N GLU A 86 10.37 1.50 2.15
CA GLU A 86 11.54 2.17 2.73
C GLU A 86 11.16 3.41 3.54
N SER A 87 10.07 4.06 3.20
CA SER A 87 9.63 5.31 3.82
C SER A 87 8.31 5.22 4.56
N LYS A 88 7.44 4.27 4.22
CA LYS A 88 6.10 4.16 4.80
C LYS A 88 5.74 2.69 5.03
N PRO A 89 4.99 2.37 6.09
CA PRO A 89 4.47 1.03 6.29
C PRO A 89 3.56 0.61 5.12
N VAL A 90 3.79 -0.60 4.62
CA VAL A 90 2.95 -1.21 3.59
C VAL A 90 2.45 -2.55 4.08
N VAL A 91 1.15 -2.76 4.01
CA VAL A 91 0.49 -3.97 4.45
C VAL A 91 -0.28 -4.58 3.28
N ALA A 92 -0.14 -5.87 3.09
CA ALA A 92 -0.94 -6.60 2.12
C ALA A 92 -2.19 -7.16 2.79
N SER A 93 -3.35 -6.84 2.21
CA SER A 93 -4.63 -7.45 2.57
C SER A 93 -5.00 -8.41 1.46
N LEU A 94 -4.87 -9.71 1.72
CA LEU A 94 -5.11 -10.73 0.71
C LEU A 94 -6.58 -11.12 0.68
N GLY A 95 -7.14 -11.18 -0.53
CA GLY A 95 -8.50 -11.68 -0.74
C GLY A 95 -8.55 -13.20 -0.82
N ASN A 96 -9.46 -13.72 -1.63
CA ASN A 96 -9.61 -15.16 -1.81
C ASN A 96 -8.44 -15.80 -2.56
N LEU A 97 -7.70 -15.01 -3.34
CA LEU A 97 -6.65 -15.51 -4.20
C LEU A 97 -5.51 -14.49 -4.29
N ALA A 98 -4.32 -14.95 -3.96
CA ALA A 98 -3.09 -14.21 -4.18
C ALA A 98 -2.02 -15.22 -4.59
N ALA A 99 -1.92 -15.48 -5.88
CA ALA A 99 -1.09 -16.56 -6.43
C ALA A 99 -0.13 -16.01 -7.50
N SER A 100 0.96 -16.74 -7.74
CA SER A 100 1.97 -16.40 -8.73
C SER A 100 2.42 -14.94 -8.56
N GLY A 101 2.33 -14.10 -9.59
CA GLY A 101 2.67 -12.68 -9.50
C GLY A 101 1.85 -11.90 -8.45
N GLY A 102 0.68 -12.41 -8.11
CA GLY A 102 -0.11 -11.82 -7.03
C GLY A 102 0.46 -12.10 -5.66
#